data_199e1a619193ee238aa68b8436a8e996
#
_entry.id   199e1a619193ee238aa68b8436a8e996
#
_cell.length_a   1.000
_cell.length_b   1.000
_cell.length_c   1.000
_cell.angle_alpha   90.00
_cell.angle_beta   90.00
_cell.angle_gamma   90.00
#
_symmetry.space_group_name_H-M   'P 1'
#
loop_
_entity.id
_entity.type
_entity.pdbx_description
1 polymer ?
#
loop_
_entity_poly.entity_id
_entity_poly.type
_entity_poly.pdbx_seq_one_letter_code
_entity_poly.pdbx_strand_id
1 'polypeptide(L)'
;MIEICFIIPARNMDTLHRTLSMLSFQKDAGFRVLVADRSGTEAAHDVAAGFEHQMTVETVDLENSGLPLWKQCLDAARGAEWVCFLTPQVDLTPSSVRRMSRCIEDHPSYDIFHWNLTAPYRKYPLKTRPAGFFRRVFREGDVAPISSFVIRAQVLREAFAADPDAAGMDLAVILSAARKTGIRSARWERISYNAPAPVDDPAWVEKDVRARLAFFRWSEGFFGEEDYPLDTGERLTLYANELARLYPSFTYEELKADLNSFAVVSGPFRKMRAASVLKAALKARQESLA
;
A
#
# COMPACT_ATOMS: atom_id res chain seq x y z
N MET A 1 -18.57 -1.78 -20.54
CA MET A 1 -18.48 -1.82 -19.06
C MET A 1 -17.05 -2.22 -18.71
N ILE A 2 -16.37 -1.46 -17.85
CA ILE A 2 -15.01 -1.73 -17.40
C ILE A 2 -14.99 -2.98 -16.53
N GLU A 3 -14.08 -3.92 -16.80
CA GLU A 3 -13.82 -5.07 -15.95
C GLU A 3 -12.65 -4.79 -15.00
N ILE A 4 -12.88 -5.01 -13.69
CA ILE A 4 -11.86 -4.89 -12.65
C ILE A 4 -11.46 -6.29 -12.20
N CYS A 5 -10.17 -6.62 -12.26
CA CYS A 5 -9.62 -7.84 -11.67
C CYS A 5 -9.24 -7.59 -10.21
N PHE A 6 -9.97 -8.20 -9.28
CA PHE A 6 -9.61 -8.21 -7.86
C PHE A 6 -8.58 -9.31 -7.61
N ILE A 7 -7.43 -8.93 -7.10
CA ILE A 7 -6.34 -9.85 -6.74
C ILE A 7 -6.31 -9.98 -5.23
N ILE A 8 -6.55 -11.19 -4.72
CA ILE A 8 -6.69 -11.47 -3.28
C ILE A 8 -5.58 -12.42 -2.85
N PRO A 9 -4.60 -11.98 -2.04
CA PRO A 9 -3.63 -12.90 -1.44
C PRO A 9 -4.30 -13.83 -0.43
N ALA A 10 -4.28 -15.13 -0.68
CA ALA A 10 -4.81 -16.16 0.22
C ALA A 10 -3.80 -16.43 1.35
N ARG A 11 -4.04 -15.83 2.52
CA ARG A 11 -3.21 -16.01 3.72
C ARG A 11 -3.95 -16.73 4.84
N ASN A 12 -5.25 -16.57 4.90
CA ASN A 12 -6.14 -17.15 5.89
C ASN A 12 -7.48 -17.43 5.23
N MET A 13 -7.99 -18.66 5.37
CA MET A 13 -9.16 -19.13 4.65
C MET A 13 -10.46 -18.46 5.11
N ASP A 14 -10.60 -18.14 6.40
CA ASP A 14 -11.78 -17.43 6.91
C ASP A 14 -11.86 -16.00 6.33
N THR A 15 -10.73 -15.32 6.25
CA THR A 15 -10.67 -13.98 5.64
C THR A 15 -10.86 -14.03 4.13
N LEU A 16 -10.37 -15.06 3.46
CA LEU A 16 -10.61 -15.31 2.03
C LEU A 16 -12.10 -15.51 1.77
N HIS A 17 -12.75 -16.43 2.50
CA HIS A 17 -14.18 -16.70 2.39
C HIS A 17 -15.01 -15.42 2.60
N ARG A 18 -14.71 -14.62 3.64
CA ARG A 18 -15.38 -13.35 3.90
C ARG A 18 -15.23 -12.36 2.74
N THR A 19 -14.01 -12.24 2.18
CA THR A 19 -13.74 -11.33 1.07
C THR A 19 -14.46 -11.75 -0.21
N LEU A 20 -14.48 -13.06 -0.52
CA LEU A 20 -15.24 -13.61 -1.64
C LEU A 20 -16.74 -13.41 -1.46
N SER A 21 -17.28 -13.68 -0.25
CA SER A 21 -18.67 -13.40 0.08
C SER A 21 -19.05 -11.93 -0.16
N MET A 22 -18.21 -10.98 0.25
CA MET A 22 -18.43 -9.56 0.02
C MET A 22 -18.46 -9.22 -1.48
N LEU A 23 -17.59 -9.82 -2.29
CA LEU A 23 -17.57 -9.63 -3.74
C LEU A 23 -18.78 -10.25 -4.44
N SER A 24 -19.27 -11.40 -3.96
CA SER A 24 -20.45 -12.06 -4.55
C SER A 24 -21.74 -11.22 -4.43
N PHE A 25 -21.79 -10.25 -3.51
CA PHE A 25 -22.90 -9.30 -3.39
C PHE A 25 -22.78 -8.06 -4.29
N GLN A 26 -21.70 -7.92 -5.06
CA GLN A 26 -21.60 -6.79 -6.02
C GLN A 26 -22.60 -6.94 -7.16
N LYS A 27 -23.35 -5.86 -7.41
CA LYS A 27 -24.45 -5.86 -8.40
C LYS A 27 -24.07 -5.11 -9.65
N ASP A 28 -24.49 -5.62 -10.79
CA ASP A 28 -24.39 -4.95 -12.10
C ASP A 28 -22.97 -4.41 -12.39
N ALA A 29 -21.95 -5.19 -12.08
CA ALA A 29 -20.56 -4.81 -12.26
C ALA A 29 -19.78 -5.88 -13.03
N GLY A 30 -18.94 -5.44 -13.97
CA GLY A 30 -17.96 -6.30 -14.62
C GLY A 30 -16.74 -6.45 -13.72
N PHE A 31 -16.53 -7.64 -13.16
CA PHE A 31 -15.30 -7.95 -12.44
C PHE A 31 -15.00 -9.44 -12.49
N ARG A 32 -13.75 -9.76 -12.24
CA ARG A 32 -13.28 -11.12 -11.96
C ARG A 32 -12.36 -11.13 -10.77
N VAL A 33 -12.19 -12.28 -10.18
CA VAL A 33 -11.37 -12.48 -8.97
C VAL A 33 -10.23 -13.42 -9.28
N LEU A 34 -9.02 -13.03 -8.88
CA LEU A 34 -7.84 -13.86 -8.88
C LEU A 34 -7.42 -14.09 -7.41
N VAL A 35 -7.57 -15.31 -6.94
CA VAL A 35 -7.06 -15.74 -5.63
C VAL A 35 -5.61 -16.17 -5.81
N ALA A 36 -4.69 -15.45 -5.16
CA ALA A 36 -3.25 -15.70 -5.26
C ALA A 36 -2.77 -16.49 -4.04
N ASP A 37 -2.55 -17.79 -4.21
CA ASP A 37 -2.13 -18.68 -3.13
C ASP A 37 -0.62 -18.92 -3.12
N ARG A 38 -0.04 -18.90 -1.94
CA ARG A 38 1.35 -19.28 -1.64
C ARG A 38 1.45 -20.41 -0.64
N SER A 39 0.33 -20.98 -0.19
CA SER A 39 0.34 -22.01 0.84
C SER A 39 0.80 -23.36 0.29
N GLY A 40 0.62 -23.57 -1.02
CA GLY A 40 0.84 -24.87 -1.67
C GLY A 40 -0.14 -25.93 -1.21
N THR A 41 -1.34 -25.54 -0.73
CA THR A 41 -2.40 -26.44 -0.29
C THR A 41 -3.67 -26.21 -1.10
N GLU A 42 -4.53 -27.23 -1.20
CA GLU A 42 -5.82 -27.13 -1.90
C GLU A 42 -6.85 -26.21 -1.20
N ALA A 43 -6.58 -25.77 0.03
CA ALA A 43 -7.56 -25.05 0.84
C ALA A 43 -8.07 -23.74 0.21
N ALA A 44 -7.21 -23.01 -0.50
CA ALA A 44 -7.62 -21.80 -1.20
C ALA A 44 -8.48 -22.11 -2.44
N HIS A 45 -8.16 -23.19 -3.14
CA HIS A 45 -8.93 -23.72 -4.27
C HIS A 45 -10.34 -24.15 -3.82
N ASP A 46 -10.44 -24.90 -2.71
CA ASP A 46 -11.73 -25.36 -2.16
C ASP A 46 -12.62 -24.16 -1.78
N VAL A 47 -12.07 -23.15 -1.12
CA VAL A 47 -12.82 -21.94 -0.77
C VAL A 47 -13.26 -21.19 -2.03
N ALA A 48 -12.40 -21.02 -3.03
CA ALA A 48 -12.73 -20.32 -4.26
C ALA A 48 -13.81 -21.04 -5.07
N ALA A 49 -13.73 -22.35 -5.20
CA ALA A 49 -14.70 -23.21 -5.91
C ALA A 49 -16.14 -23.02 -5.39
N GLY A 50 -16.31 -22.75 -4.09
CA GLY A 50 -17.61 -22.44 -3.50
C GLY A 50 -18.30 -21.19 -4.09
N PHE A 51 -17.58 -20.32 -4.80
CA PHE A 51 -18.10 -19.07 -5.36
C PHE A 51 -18.20 -19.04 -6.90
N GLU A 52 -17.72 -20.05 -7.61
CA GLU A 52 -17.72 -20.11 -9.10
C GLU A 52 -19.10 -19.96 -9.73
N HIS A 53 -20.15 -20.37 -9.02
CA HIS A 53 -21.55 -20.23 -9.49
C HIS A 53 -22.11 -18.79 -9.29
N GLN A 54 -21.41 -17.92 -8.56
CA GLN A 54 -21.84 -16.56 -8.26
C GLN A 54 -21.04 -15.49 -9.01
N MET A 55 -19.75 -15.79 -9.31
CA MET A 55 -18.84 -14.84 -9.95
C MET A 55 -17.70 -15.57 -10.66
N THR A 56 -17.01 -14.89 -11.57
CA THR A 56 -15.78 -15.42 -12.16
C THR A 56 -14.66 -15.37 -11.13
N VAL A 57 -14.21 -16.51 -10.64
CA VAL A 57 -13.09 -16.66 -9.71
C VAL A 57 -12.10 -17.69 -10.22
N GLU A 58 -10.83 -17.39 -10.11
CA GLU A 58 -9.70 -18.23 -10.50
C GLU A 58 -8.70 -18.25 -9.36
N THR A 59 -8.14 -19.43 -9.06
CA THR A 59 -7.05 -19.57 -8.09
C THR A 59 -5.75 -19.84 -8.82
N VAL A 60 -4.69 -19.14 -8.45
CA VAL A 60 -3.35 -19.29 -9.01
C VAL A 60 -2.35 -19.52 -7.88
N ASP A 61 -1.62 -20.64 -7.99
CA ASP A 61 -0.52 -20.96 -7.11
C ASP A 61 0.69 -20.10 -7.45
N LEU A 62 1.16 -19.33 -6.48
CA LEU A 62 2.33 -18.50 -6.63
C LEU A 62 3.58 -19.21 -6.11
N GLU A 63 4.62 -19.20 -6.92
CA GLU A 63 5.91 -19.77 -6.52
C GLU A 63 6.58 -18.96 -5.40
N ASN A 64 7.33 -19.65 -4.56
CA ASN A 64 8.18 -19.01 -3.56
C ASN A 64 9.52 -18.55 -4.18
N SER A 65 9.43 -17.78 -5.25
CA SER A 65 10.53 -17.40 -6.15
C SER A 65 11.40 -16.24 -5.67
N GLY A 66 11.10 -15.68 -4.47
CA GLY A 66 11.76 -14.44 -3.99
C GLY A 66 11.27 -13.15 -4.67
N LEU A 67 10.44 -13.24 -5.72
CA LEU A 67 9.86 -12.06 -6.36
C LEU A 67 8.81 -11.39 -5.45
N PRO A 68 8.67 -10.04 -5.52
CA PRO A 68 7.64 -9.31 -4.80
C PRO A 68 6.24 -9.84 -5.08
N LEU A 69 5.42 -9.92 -4.04
CA LEU A 69 4.07 -10.48 -4.12
C LEU A 69 3.23 -9.82 -5.21
N TRP A 70 3.16 -8.48 -5.22
CA TRP A 70 2.32 -7.76 -6.17
C TRP A 70 2.75 -7.93 -7.62
N LYS A 71 4.06 -8.12 -7.86
CA LYS A 71 4.55 -8.44 -9.20
C LYS A 71 4.06 -9.80 -9.66
N GLN A 72 4.19 -10.85 -8.85
CA GLN A 72 3.69 -12.18 -9.19
C GLN A 72 2.18 -12.19 -9.42
N CYS A 73 1.43 -11.51 -8.54
CA CYS A 73 -0.01 -11.34 -8.67
C CYS A 73 -0.40 -10.65 -9.99
N LEU A 74 0.33 -9.60 -10.37
CA LEU A 74 0.08 -8.86 -11.61
C LEU A 74 0.43 -9.69 -12.85
N ASP A 75 1.50 -10.48 -12.78
CA ASP A 75 1.90 -11.39 -13.86
C ASP A 75 0.85 -12.52 -14.05
N ALA A 76 0.24 -13.00 -12.95
CA ALA A 76 -0.84 -13.96 -12.98
C ALA A 76 -2.15 -13.36 -13.53
N ALA A 77 -2.45 -12.09 -13.24
CA ALA A 77 -3.63 -11.37 -13.73
C ALA A 77 -3.53 -10.99 -15.22
N ARG A 78 -3.17 -11.96 -16.08
CA ARG A 78 -3.03 -11.76 -17.53
C ARG A 78 -4.34 -11.28 -18.15
N GLY A 79 -4.22 -10.33 -19.08
CA GLY A 79 -5.39 -9.76 -19.79
C GLY A 79 -6.22 -8.78 -18.98
N ALA A 80 -5.96 -8.58 -17.68
CA ALA A 80 -6.63 -7.54 -16.92
C ALA A 80 -6.19 -6.16 -17.40
N GLU A 81 -7.16 -5.27 -17.67
CA GLU A 81 -6.90 -3.85 -17.92
C GLU A 81 -6.78 -3.08 -16.60
N TRP A 82 -7.65 -3.38 -15.64
CA TRP A 82 -7.70 -2.75 -14.33
C TRP A 82 -7.54 -3.79 -13.22
N VAL A 83 -6.74 -3.46 -12.20
CA VAL A 83 -6.50 -4.34 -11.05
C VAL A 83 -6.76 -3.61 -9.73
N CYS A 84 -7.22 -4.37 -8.74
CA CYS A 84 -7.33 -3.95 -7.35
C CYS A 84 -6.72 -5.03 -6.46
N PHE A 85 -5.69 -4.70 -5.71
CA PHE A 85 -5.09 -5.61 -4.73
C PHE A 85 -5.93 -5.60 -3.44
N LEU A 86 -6.89 -6.50 -3.34
CA LEU A 86 -7.86 -6.49 -2.26
C LEU A 86 -7.37 -7.29 -1.05
N THR A 87 -7.26 -6.61 0.09
CA THR A 87 -6.92 -7.22 1.37
C THR A 87 -8.16 -7.26 2.29
N PRO A 88 -8.19 -8.16 3.30
CA PRO A 88 -9.40 -8.36 4.12
C PRO A 88 -9.76 -7.17 5.03
N GLN A 89 -8.94 -6.13 5.08
CA GLN A 89 -9.21 -4.92 5.86
C GLN A 89 -10.22 -3.97 5.22
N VAL A 90 -10.56 -4.17 3.95
CA VAL A 90 -11.48 -3.28 3.22
C VAL A 90 -12.80 -3.99 2.97
N ASP A 91 -13.90 -3.32 3.32
CA ASP A 91 -15.25 -3.77 3.01
C ASP A 91 -15.88 -2.86 1.95
N LEU A 92 -16.29 -3.46 0.82
CA LEU A 92 -16.98 -2.80 -0.27
C LEU A 92 -18.50 -2.84 -0.05
N THR A 93 -19.20 -1.76 -0.40
CA THR A 93 -20.67 -1.78 -0.46
C THR A 93 -21.16 -2.51 -1.73
N PRO A 94 -22.39 -2.99 -1.82
CA PRO A 94 -22.90 -3.72 -2.99
C PRO A 94 -22.86 -2.95 -4.32
N SER A 95 -22.61 -1.66 -4.30
CA SER A 95 -22.51 -0.81 -5.51
C SER A 95 -21.10 -0.27 -5.77
N SER A 96 -20.13 -0.60 -4.91
CA SER A 96 -18.78 -0.01 -4.97
C SER A 96 -18.10 -0.27 -6.31
N VAL A 97 -18.15 -1.51 -6.81
CA VAL A 97 -17.49 -1.88 -8.07
C VAL A 97 -18.14 -1.15 -9.24
N ARG A 98 -19.47 -1.17 -9.36
CA ARG A 98 -20.21 -0.48 -10.41
C ARG A 98 -19.89 1.03 -10.46
N ARG A 99 -19.86 1.69 -9.29
CA ARG A 99 -19.57 3.12 -9.22
C ARG A 99 -18.12 3.44 -9.58
N MET A 100 -17.19 2.56 -9.22
CA MET A 100 -15.80 2.70 -9.63
C MET A 100 -15.65 2.53 -11.15
N SER A 101 -16.28 1.51 -11.75
CA SER A 101 -16.26 1.31 -13.19
C SER A 101 -16.77 2.55 -13.95
N ARG A 102 -17.87 3.16 -13.49
CA ARG A 102 -18.36 4.43 -14.05
C ARG A 102 -17.37 5.58 -13.87
N CYS A 103 -16.72 5.68 -12.68
CA CYS A 103 -15.71 6.70 -12.45
C CYS A 103 -14.53 6.58 -13.41
N ILE A 104 -14.14 5.35 -13.75
CA ILE A 104 -13.08 5.06 -14.73
C ILE A 104 -13.54 5.46 -16.14
N GLU A 105 -14.75 5.08 -16.53
CA GLU A 105 -15.37 5.44 -17.84
C GLU A 105 -15.46 6.97 -18.02
N ASP A 106 -15.87 7.69 -16.96
CA ASP A 106 -16.00 9.16 -16.97
C ASP A 106 -14.67 9.89 -17.01
N HIS A 107 -13.56 9.22 -16.64
CA HIS A 107 -12.25 9.86 -16.49
C HIS A 107 -11.10 9.01 -17.09
N PRO A 108 -11.15 8.67 -18.40
CA PRO A 108 -10.23 7.72 -19.05
C PRO A 108 -8.77 8.18 -19.09
N SER A 109 -8.50 9.45 -18.80
CA SER A 109 -7.14 10.01 -18.75
C SER A 109 -6.37 9.70 -17.46
N TYR A 110 -7.00 9.04 -16.49
CA TYR A 110 -6.34 8.63 -15.25
C TYR A 110 -5.99 7.14 -15.28
N ASP A 111 -4.86 6.81 -14.66
CA ASP A 111 -4.37 5.42 -14.55
C ASP A 111 -4.59 4.82 -13.17
N ILE A 112 -4.98 5.65 -12.20
CA ILE A 112 -5.24 5.22 -10.82
C ILE A 112 -6.44 5.95 -10.22
N PHE A 113 -7.31 5.16 -9.62
CA PHE A 113 -8.53 5.61 -8.97
C PHE A 113 -8.54 5.17 -7.50
N HIS A 114 -9.15 5.98 -6.65
CA HIS A 114 -9.21 5.76 -5.22
C HIS A 114 -10.65 5.81 -4.71
N TRP A 115 -11.08 4.77 -3.98
CA TRP A 115 -12.26 4.85 -3.12
C TRP A 115 -11.93 5.62 -1.85
N ASN A 116 -12.71 6.65 -1.53
CA ASN A 116 -12.56 7.30 -0.24
C ASN A 116 -12.98 6.35 0.90
N LEU A 117 -12.30 6.46 2.03
CA LEU A 117 -12.66 5.68 3.22
C LEU A 117 -13.81 6.34 3.99
N THR A 118 -14.59 5.55 4.71
CA THR A 118 -15.63 6.04 5.65
C THR A 118 -14.97 6.72 6.85
N ALA A 119 -15.79 7.46 7.66
CA ALA A 119 -15.28 7.99 8.92
C ALA A 119 -14.64 6.88 9.78
N PRO A 120 -13.58 7.17 10.56
CA PRO A 120 -13.06 8.52 10.89
C PRO A 120 -12.05 9.08 9.87
N TYR A 121 -11.81 8.42 8.75
CA TYR A 121 -10.77 8.79 7.80
C TYR A 121 -11.15 10.03 6.97
N ARG A 122 -10.13 10.82 6.60
CA ARG A 122 -10.31 12.01 5.78
C ARG A 122 -10.56 11.62 4.33
N LYS A 123 -11.37 12.42 3.63
CA LYS A 123 -11.55 12.29 2.19
C LYS A 123 -10.33 12.80 1.44
N TYR A 124 -9.91 12.05 0.44
CA TYR A 124 -8.96 12.54 -0.54
C TYR A 124 -9.60 13.57 -1.47
N PRO A 125 -8.86 14.59 -1.92
CA PRO A 125 -9.29 15.48 -3.00
C PRO A 125 -9.64 14.70 -4.26
N LEU A 126 -10.51 15.26 -5.10
CA LEU A 126 -10.89 14.62 -6.38
C LEU A 126 -9.68 14.31 -7.28
N LYS A 127 -8.64 15.14 -7.18
CA LYS A 127 -7.37 14.98 -7.90
C LYS A 127 -6.22 15.16 -6.91
N THR A 128 -5.29 14.23 -6.90
CA THR A 128 -4.11 14.29 -6.02
C THR A 128 -2.86 13.91 -6.83
N ARG A 129 -1.83 14.75 -6.77
CA ARG A 129 -0.51 14.44 -7.36
C ARG A 129 0.31 13.57 -6.42
N PRO A 130 1.34 12.83 -6.89
CA PRO A 130 2.19 11.98 -6.04
C PRO A 130 2.73 12.70 -4.80
N ALA A 131 3.28 13.91 -4.96
CA ALA A 131 3.79 14.71 -3.84
C ALA A 131 2.70 15.08 -2.82
N GLY A 132 1.49 15.42 -3.29
CA GLY A 132 0.35 15.70 -2.43
C GLY A 132 -0.13 14.44 -1.69
N PHE A 133 -0.15 13.29 -2.36
CA PHE A 133 -0.47 12.01 -1.73
C PHE A 133 0.54 11.67 -0.62
N PHE A 134 1.85 11.75 -0.92
CA PHE A 134 2.91 11.50 0.04
C PHE A 134 2.78 12.38 1.30
N ARG A 135 2.57 13.69 1.12
CA ARG A 135 2.38 14.62 2.26
C ARG A 135 1.20 14.22 3.13
N ARG A 136 0.07 13.84 2.51
CA ARG A 136 -1.12 13.43 3.25
C ARG A 136 -0.85 12.21 4.12
N VAL A 137 -0.19 11.19 3.56
CA VAL A 137 0.13 9.97 4.31
C VAL A 137 1.12 10.24 5.44
N PHE A 138 2.19 10.99 5.19
CA PHE A 138 3.29 11.10 6.15
C PHE A 138 3.28 12.36 7.01
N ARG A 139 2.75 13.47 6.52
CA ARG A 139 2.65 14.71 7.30
C ARG A 139 1.31 14.86 7.99
N GLU A 140 0.23 14.46 7.33
CA GLU A 140 -1.12 14.63 7.85
C GLU A 140 -1.65 13.35 8.53
N GLY A 141 -0.93 12.24 8.46
CA GLY A 141 -1.31 10.96 9.06
C GLY A 141 -2.50 10.30 8.38
N ASP A 142 -2.71 10.55 7.07
CA ASP A 142 -3.77 9.89 6.33
C ASP A 142 -3.49 8.41 6.11
N VAL A 143 -4.55 7.63 6.03
CA VAL A 143 -4.51 6.19 5.75
C VAL A 143 -4.87 5.95 4.29
N ALA A 144 -4.04 5.18 3.60
CA ALA A 144 -4.22 4.85 2.19
C ALA A 144 -3.84 3.37 1.93
N PRO A 145 -4.69 2.41 2.34
CA PRO A 145 -4.45 1.01 2.07
C PRO A 145 -4.50 0.75 0.57
N ILE A 146 -3.59 -0.09 0.04
CA ILE A 146 -3.55 -0.42 -1.39
C ILE A 146 -4.90 -0.92 -1.92
N SER A 147 -5.66 -1.62 -1.07
CA SER A 147 -6.99 -2.13 -1.38
C SER A 147 -8.06 -1.06 -1.64
N SER A 148 -7.75 0.20 -1.36
CA SER A 148 -8.63 1.32 -1.72
C SER A 148 -8.34 1.90 -3.10
N PHE A 149 -7.45 1.27 -3.89
CA PHE A 149 -7.08 1.75 -5.23
C PHE A 149 -7.42 0.74 -6.32
N VAL A 150 -7.88 1.26 -7.46
CA VAL A 150 -7.97 0.54 -8.74
C VAL A 150 -6.97 1.17 -9.68
N ILE A 151 -6.12 0.33 -10.27
CA ILE A 151 -4.93 0.78 -11.00
C ILE A 151 -4.90 0.12 -12.38
N ARG A 152 -4.53 0.87 -13.42
CA ARG A 152 -4.34 0.33 -14.77
C ARG A 152 -3.17 -0.64 -14.77
N ALA A 153 -3.41 -1.90 -15.12
CA ALA A 153 -2.42 -2.97 -15.05
C ALA A 153 -1.17 -2.69 -15.90
N GLN A 154 -1.35 -2.06 -17.08
CA GLN A 154 -0.24 -1.72 -17.95
C GLN A 154 0.74 -0.75 -17.29
N VAL A 155 0.23 0.27 -16.57
CA VAL A 155 1.06 1.25 -15.87
C VAL A 155 1.89 0.58 -14.77
N LEU A 156 1.32 -0.41 -14.06
CA LEU A 156 2.06 -1.20 -13.07
C LEU A 156 3.14 -2.08 -13.71
N ARG A 157 2.84 -2.74 -14.85
CA ARG A 157 3.83 -3.56 -15.56
C ARG A 157 5.01 -2.71 -16.01
N GLU A 158 4.77 -1.52 -16.56
CA GLU A 158 5.83 -0.56 -16.95
C GLU A 158 6.63 -0.09 -15.72
N ALA A 159 5.95 0.26 -14.63
CA ALA A 159 6.60 0.70 -13.40
C ALA A 159 7.50 -0.39 -12.79
N PHE A 160 7.02 -1.64 -12.72
CA PHE A 160 7.80 -2.76 -12.15
C PHE A 160 8.93 -3.24 -13.07
N ALA A 161 8.81 -3.03 -14.39
CA ALA A 161 9.91 -3.26 -15.31
C ALA A 161 11.02 -2.22 -15.16
N ALA A 162 10.66 -0.96 -14.89
CA ALA A 162 11.60 0.13 -14.68
C ALA A 162 12.21 0.14 -13.26
N ASP A 163 11.44 -0.30 -12.26
CA ASP A 163 11.79 -0.31 -10.83
C ASP A 163 11.17 -1.53 -10.13
N PRO A 164 11.85 -2.68 -10.13
CA PRO A 164 11.32 -3.90 -9.51
C PRO A 164 11.10 -3.78 -7.99
N ASP A 165 11.84 -2.93 -7.29
CA ASP A 165 11.74 -2.76 -5.85
C ASP A 165 10.40 -2.12 -5.45
N ALA A 166 9.81 -1.29 -6.32
CA ALA A 166 8.50 -0.69 -6.09
C ALA A 166 7.40 -1.76 -5.85
N ALA A 167 7.50 -2.92 -6.51
CA ALA A 167 6.53 -4.01 -6.39
C ALA A 167 6.49 -4.68 -5.01
N GLY A 168 7.49 -4.43 -4.16
CA GLY A 168 7.55 -4.93 -2.79
C GLY A 168 6.85 -4.03 -1.75
N MET A 169 6.41 -2.84 -2.14
CA MET A 169 5.96 -1.80 -1.22
C MET A 169 4.65 -1.15 -1.70
N ASP A 170 3.55 -1.32 -0.95
CA ASP A 170 2.21 -0.84 -1.32
C ASP A 170 2.18 0.66 -1.72
N LEU A 171 2.85 1.51 -0.94
CA LEU A 171 2.89 2.95 -1.22
C LEU A 171 3.72 3.28 -2.45
N ALA A 172 4.78 2.52 -2.74
CA ALA A 172 5.57 2.68 -3.95
C ALA A 172 4.77 2.30 -5.20
N VAL A 173 3.96 1.24 -5.12
CA VAL A 173 3.02 0.85 -6.18
C VAL A 173 2.06 1.99 -6.50
N ILE A 174 1.45 2.59 -5.47
CA ILE A 174 0.51 3.71 -5.63
C ILE A 174 1.19 4.93 -6.25
N LEU A 175 2.37 5.32 -5.74
CA LEU A 175 3.12 6.47 -6.23
C LEU A 175 3.58 6.28 -7.68
N SER A 176 4.08 5.09 -8.01
CA SER A 176 4.52 4.75 -9.38
C SER A 176 3.37 4.83 -10.38
N ALA A 177 2.20 4.28 -10.04
CA ALA A 177 1.01 4.37 -10.87
C ALA A 177 0.50 5.81 -11.00
N ALA A 178 0.63 6.63 -9.96
CA ALA A 178 0.19 8.02 -9.97
C ALA A 178 1.14 8.98 -10.72
N ARG A 179 2.32 8.53 -11.14
CA ARG A 179 3.41 9.39 -11.62
C ARG A 179 3.01 10.29 -12.78
N LYS A 180 2.28 9.76 -13.76
CA LYS A 180 1.91 10.49 -14.99
C LYS A 180 0.60 11.27 -14.83
N THR A 181 -0.43 10.65 -14.28
CA THR A 181 -1.80 11.18 -14.29
C THR A 181 -2.28 11.71 -12.94
N GLY A 182 -1.56 11.37 -11.86
CA GLY A 182 -2.06 11.59 -10.50
C GLY A 182 -3.17 10.60 -10.14
N ILE A 183 -3.75 10.77 -8.95
CA ILE A 183 -4.81 9.93 -8.40
C ILE A 183 -6.16 10.62 -8.60
N ARG A 184 -7.15 9.89 -9.14
CA ARG A 184 -8.54 10.33 -9.20
C ARG A 184 -9.38 9.66 -8.11
N SER A 185 -10.00 10.44 -7.22
CA SER A 185 -10.88 9.89 -6.19
C SER A 185 -12.33 9.80 -6.67
N ALA A 186 -12.98 8.68 -6.40
CA ALA A 186 -14.41 8.50 -6.64
C ALA A 186 -15.20 9.42 -5.69
N ARG A 187 -16.01 10.32 -6.27
CA ARG A 187 -16.59 11.45 -5.54
C ARG A 187 -17.56 11.03 -4.43
N TRP A 188 -18.41 10.06 -4.72
CA TRP A 188 -19.55 9.73 -3.88
C TRP A 188 -19.44 8.35 -3.22
N GLU A 189 -18.42 7.57 -3.60
CA GLU A 189 -18.26 6.23 -3.09
C GLU A 189 -17.30 6.23 -1.90
N ARG A 190 -17.69 5.53 -0.86
CA ARG A 190 -16.87 5.28 0.32
C ARG A 190 -16.90 3.82 0.67
N ILE A 191 -15.75 3.31 1.06
CA ILE A 191 -15.57 1.94 1.52
C ILE A 191 -15.12 1.95 2.99
N SER A 192 -15.45 0.93 3.72
CA SER A 192 -14.98 0.78 5.11
C SER A 192 -13.56 0.24 5.13
N TYR A 193 -12.75 0.75 6.03
CA TYR A 193 -11.42 0.25 6.31
C TYR A 193 -11.29 -0.10 7.78
N ASN A 194 -10.99 -1.36 8.05
CA ASN A 194 -10.74 -1.89 9.39
C ASN A 194 -9.23 -1.95 9.58
N ALA A 195 -8.67 -0.91 10.20
CA ALA A 195 -7.23 -0.90 10.50
C ALA A 195 -6.87 -2.15 11.32
N PRO A 196 -5.77 -2.83 10.98
CA PRO A 196 -5.30 -3.94 11.80
C PRO A 196 -5.01 -3.44 13.22
N ALA A 197 -5.29 -4.28 14.22
CA ALA A 197 -4.92 -3.97 15.59
C ALA A 197 -3.39 -3.76 15.68
N PRO A 198 -2.93 -2.84 16.54
CA PRO A 198 -1.51 -2.72 16.83
C PRO A 198 -0.95 -4.07 17.30
N VAL A 199 0.21 -4.44 16.79
CA VAL A 199 0.90 -5.66 17.18
C VAL A 199 2.12 -5.26 17.99
N ASP A 200 2.18 -5.71 19.25
CA ASP A 200 3.26 -5.41 20.19
C ASP A 200 4.41 -6.44 20.12
N ASP A 201 4.39 -7.36 19.14
CA ASP A 201 5.47 -8.30 18.90
C ASP A 201 6.70 -7.55 18.36
N PRO A 202 7.86 -7.59 19.08
CA PRO A 202 9.08 -6.90 18.67
C PRO A 202 9.56 -7.29 17.26
N ALA A 203 9.44 -8.56 16.87
CA ALA A 203 9.86 -9.02 15.55
C ALA A 203 8.96 -8.46 14.45
N TRP A 204 7.66 -8.35 14.72
CA TRP A 204 6.73 -7.71 13.80
C TRP A 204 7.01 -6.21 13.67
N VAL A 205 7.24 -5.51 14.81
CA VAL A 205 7.59 -4.08 14.82
C VAL A 205 8.87 -3.83 14.03
N GLU A 206 9.91 -4.64 14.22
CA GLU A 206 11.14 -4.52 13.43
C GLU A 206 10.88 -4.67 11.95
N LYS A 207 10.14 -5.70 11.53
CA LYS A 207 9.79 -5.93 10.12
C LYS A 207 9.02 -4.76 9.52
N ASP A 208 8.04 -4.22 10.24
CA ASP A 208 7.25 -3.05 9.80
C ASP A 208 8.13 -1.81 9.64
N VAL A 209 8.95 -1.50 10.64
CA VAL A 209 9.88 -0.36 10.59
C VAL A 209 10.88 -0.51 9.43
N ARG A 210 11.48 -1.70 9.26
CA ARG A 210 12.42 -1.95 8.14
C ARG A 210 11.75 -1.76 6.77
N ALA A 211 10.52 -2.21 6.61
CA ALA A 211 9.74 -2.00 5.38
C ALA A 211 9.47 -0.51 5.12
N ARG A 212 9.11 0.27 6.14
CA ARG A 212 8.89 1.72 6.03
C ARG A 212 10.18 2.48 5.71
N LEU A 213 11.29 2.10 6.33
CA LEU A 213 12.61 2.70 6.03
C LEU A 213 13.07 2.37 4.60
N ALA A 214 12.81 1.16 4.11
CA ALA A 214 13.07 0.79 2.72
C ALA A 214 12.25 1.66 1.76
N PHE A 215 10.96 1.88 2.06
CA PHE A 215 10.10 2.79 1.29
C PHE A 215 10.63 4.23 1.30
N PHE A 216 11.11 4.76 2.42
CA PHE A 216 11.68 6.11 2.47
C PHE A 216 12.94 6.24 1.61
N ARG A 217 13.84 5.24 1.64
CA ARG A 217 15.01 5.22 0.73
C ARG A 217 14.58 5.21 -0.74
N TRP A 218 13.63 4.35 -1.07
CA TRP A 218 13.07 4.31 -2.42
C TRP A 218 12.45 5.66 -2.82
N SER A 219 11.70 6.31 -1.93
CA SER A 219 11.03 7.58 -2.20
C SER A 219 12.02 8.73 -2.42
N GLU A 220 13.21 8.70 -1.80
CA GLU A 220 14.27 9.68 -2.08
C GLU A 220 14.74 9.60 -3.54
N GLY A 221 14.87 8.41 -4.11
CA GLY A 221 15.16 8.21 -5.53
C GLY A 221 13.98 8.57 -6.44
N PHE A 222 12.75 8.29 -6.01
CA PHE A 222 11.54 8.56 -6.79
C PHE A 222 11.28 10.05 -6.99
N PHE A 223 11.41 10.88 -5.95
CA PHE A 223 11.17 12.32 -6.02
C PHE A 223 12.43 13.13 -6.39
N GLY A 224 13.62 12.65 -6.03
CA GLY A 224 14.84 13.46 -6.03
C GLY A 224 14.90 14.43 -4.85
N GLU A 225 16.05 15.08 -4.63
CA GLU A 225 16.24 15.96 -3.47
C GLU A 225 15.44 17.28 -3.58
N GLU A 226 15.38 17.86 -4.77
CA GLU A 226 14.74 19.18 -5.01
C GLU A 226 13.22 19.10 -4.96
N ASP A 227 12.64 18.00 -5.47
CA ASP A 227 11.19 17.81 -5.57
C ASP A 227 10.60 17.00 -4.41
N TYR A 228 11.41 16.65 -3.40
CA TYR A 228 10.93 15.85 -2.28
C TYR A 228 9.82 16.57 -1.51
N PRO A 229 8.68 15.90 -1.24
CA PRO A 229 7.49 16.55 -0.69
C PRO A 229 7.63 17.12 0.72
N LEU A 230 8.64 16.68 1.48
CA LEU A 230 8.95 17.12 2.84
C LEU A 230 10.31 17.81 2.87
N ASP A 231 10.45 18.86 3.68
CA ASP A 231 11.75 19.48 3.89
C ASP A 231 12.73 18.57 4.67
N THR A 232 14.01 18.96 4.69
CA THR A 232 15.06 18.20 5.37
C THR A 232 14.76 17.92 6.86
N GLY A 233 14.16 18.91 7.56
CA GLY A 233 13.83 18.75 8.99
C GLY A 233 12.67 17.79 9.20
N GLU A 234 11.64 17.87 8.38
CA GLU A 234 10.49 16.95 8.39
C GLU A 234 10.94 15.52 8.09
N ARG A 235 11.79 15.33 7.06
CA ARG A 235 12.35 13.99 6.72
C ARG A 235 13.14 13.39 7.89
N LEU A 236 14.05 14.15 8.47
CA LEU A 236 14.85 13.69 9.61
C LEU A 236 13.98 13.29 10.80
N THR A 237 12.97 14.09 11.10
CA THR A 237 12.02 13.81 12.18
C THR A 237 11.23 12.53 11.91
N LEU A 238 10.73 12.37 10.68
CA LEU A 238 9.99 11.17 10.27
C LEU A 238 10.84 9.91 10.41
N TYR A 239 12.07 9.92 9.88
CA TYR A 239 12.97 8.75 9.91
C TYR A 239 13.42 8.42 11.34
N ALA A 240 13.72 9.44 12.14
CA ALA A 240 14.10 9.24 13.54
C ALA A 240 12.95 8.68 14.39
N ASN A 241 11.72 9.12 14.15
CA ASN A 241 10.54 8.59 14.85
C ASN A 241 10.29 7.12 14.49
N GLU A 242 10.44 6.74 13.22
CA GLU A 242 10.32 5.34 12.83
C GLU A 242 11.42 4.48 13.47
N LEU A 243 12.67 4.93 13.45
CA LEU A 243 13.78 4.21 14.10
C LEU A 243 13.58 4.09 15.61
N ALA A 244 13.04 5.12 16.27
CA ALA A 244 12.78 5.09 17.70
C ALA A 244 11.77 4.01 18.11
N ARG A 245 10.92 3.51 17.20
CA ARG A 245 10.02 2.37 17.45
C ARG A 245 10.78 1.06 17.73
N LEU A 246 12.03 0.96 17.27
CA LEU A 246 12.89 -0.21 17.52
C LEU A 246 13.51 -0.23 18.92
N TYR A 247 13.39 0.86 19.67
CA TYR A 247 13.83 0.89 21.05
C TYR A 247 12.89 0.09 21.97
N PRO A 248 13.33 -0.70 22.94
CA PRO A 248 14.74 -0.86 23.38
C PRO A 248 15.52 -2.00 22.69
N SER A 249 14.97 -2.66 21.68
CA SER A 249 15.63 -3.82 21.02
C SER A 249 16.94 -3.45 20.31
N PHE A 250 17.11 -2.18 19.94
CA PHE A 250 18.31 -1.66 19.27
C PHE A 250 18.94 -0.52 20.08
N THR A 251 20.28 -0.47 20.06
CA THR A 251 21.06 0.57 20.73
C THR A 251 21.00 1.91 19.98
N TYR A 252 21.29 2.99 20.67
CA TYR A 252 21.40 4.32 20.05
C TYR A 252 22.40 4.35 18.87
N GLU A 253 23.56 3.69 18.99
CA GLU A 253 24.59 3.72 17.93
C GLU A 253 24.15 2.94 16.69
N GLU A 254 23.42 1.82 16.84
CA GLU A 254 22.82 1.09 15.71
C GLU A 254 21.75 1.94 15.00
N LEU A 255 20.83 2.54 15.75
CA LEU A 255 19.78 3.39 15.18
C LEU A 255 20.36 4.65 14.52
N LYS A 256 21.42 5.21 15.07
CA LYS A 256 22.14 6.35 14.49
C LYS A 256 22.89 5.95 13.21
N ALA A 257 23.47 4.75 13.15
CA ALA A 257 24.09 4.23 11.92
C ALA A 257 23.03 4.08 10.81
N ASP A 258 21.88 3.51 11.13
CA ASP A 258 20.75 3.40 10.21
C ASP A 258 20.29 4.77 9.70
N LEU A 259 20.09 5.75 10.59
CA LEU A 259 19.69 7.11 10.21
C LEU A 259 20.72 7.79 9.29
N ASN A 260 22.01 7.61 9.59
CA ASN A 260 23.09 8.16 8.78
C ASN A 260 23.22 7.54 7.37
N SER A 261 22.53 6.42 7.10
CA SER A 261 22.49 5.78 5.77
C SER A 261 21.57 6.47 4.78
N PHE A 262 20.71 7.40 5.23
CA PHE A 262 19.82 8.15 4.34
C PHE A 262 20.53 9.30 3.63
N ALA A 263 20.20 9.56 2.35
CA ALA A 263 20.81 10.60 1.55
C ALA A 263 20.62 12.00 2.18
N VAL A 264 19.47 12.24 2.81
CA VAL A 264 19.17 13.50 3.53
C VAL A 264 20.17 13.84 4.63
N VAL A 265 20.91 12.85 5.17
CA VAL A 265 21.88 12.99 6.27
C VAL A 265 23.31 13.22 5.76
N SER A 266 23.51 13.50 4.50
CA SER A 266 24.83 13.76 3.94
C SER A 266 25.50 15.01 4.56
N GLY A 267 26.79 14.91 4.90
CA GLY A 267 27.58 16.01 5.46
C GLY A 267 27.55 16.16 6.99
N PRO A 268 28.59 16.80 7.59
CA PRO A 268 28.79 16.81 9.03
C PRO A 268 27.68 17.54 9.81
N PHE A 269 27.19 18.67 9.32
CA PHE A 269 26.10 19.41 9.96
C PHE A 269 24.78 18.63 9.97
N ARG A 270 24.45 17.98 8.86
CA ARG A 270 23.22 17.15 8.78
C ARG A 270 23.33 15.94 9.69
N LYS A 271 24.50 15.28 9.81
CA LYS A 271 24.73 14.18 10.76
C LYS A 271 24.57 14.61 12.22
N MET A 272 25.08 15.78 12.58
CA MET A 272 24.92 16.33 13.93
C MET A 272 23.44 16.65 14.24
N ARG A 273 22.72 17.24 13.31
CA ARG A 273 21.28 17.49 13.42
C ARG A 273 20.49 16.19 13.52
N ALA A 274 20.79 15.19 12.69
CA ALA A 274 20.17 13.88 12.73
C ALA A 274 20.33 13.19 14.08
N ALA A 275 21.55 13.22 14.64
CA ALA A 275 21.82 12.68 15.98
C ALA A 275 21.00 13.38 17.09
N SER A 276 20.82 14.69 17.00
CA SER A 276 19.99 15.45 17.94
C SER A 276 18.51 15.08 17.84
N VAL A 277 17.99 14.97 16.61
CA VAL A 277 16.59 14.59 16.35
C VAL A 277 16.32 13.17 16.82
N LEU A 278 17.24 12.22 16.56
CA LEU A 278 17.12 10.83 17.05
C LEU A 278 17.09 10.76 18.58
N LYS A 279 17.95 11.50 19.27
CA LYS A 279 17.92 11.57 20.75
C LYS A 279 16.58 12.07 21.27
N ALA A 280 16.01 13.09 20.65
CA ALA A 280 14.69 13.62 21.03
C ALA A 280 13.58 12.58 20.80
N ALA A 281 13.59 11.88 19.66
CA ALA A 281 12.62 10.82 19.35
C ALA A 281 12.72 9.64 20.34
N LEU A 282 13.93 9.21 20.69
CA LEU A 282 14.14 8.16 21.68
C LEU A 282 13.68 8.56 23.09
N LYS A 283 13.93 9.80 23.50
CA LYS A 283 13.42 10.32 24.78
C LYS A 283 11.88 10.28 24.81
N ALA A 284 11.23 10.78 23.77
CA ALA A 284 9.77 10.73 23.67
C ALA A 284 9.22 9.28 23.70
N ARG A 285 9.92 8.34 23.05
CA ARG A 285 9.57 6.91 23.10
C ARG A 285 9.72 6.33 24.49
N GLN A 286 10.81 6.63 25.20
CA GLN A 286 11.02 6.20 26.60
C GLN A 286 9.92 6.71 27.52
N GLU A 287 9.56 7.98 27.41
CA GLU A 287 8.46 8.59 28.18
C GLU A 287 7.10 7.94 27.89
N SER A 288 6.89 7.44 26.66
CA SER A 288 5.64 6.73 26.30
C SER A 288 5.58 5.28 26.79
N LEU A 289 6.71 4.69 27.19
CA LEU A 289 6.81 3.31 27.71
C LEU A 289 6.82 3.25 29.24
N ALA A 290 7.03 4.39 29.91
CA ALA A 290 7.01 4.55 31.36
C ALA A 290 5.59 4.79 31.87
#